data_754d66d0e413cec1a3de15618530395e
#
_entry.id   754d66d0e413cec1a3de15618530395e
#
_cell.length_a   1.000
_cell.length_b   1.000
_cell.length_c   1.000
_cell.angle_alpha   90.00
_cell.angle_beta   90.00
_cell.angle_gamma   90.00
#
_symmetry.space_group_name_H-M   'P 1'
#
loop_
_entity.id
_entity.type
_entity.pdbx_description
1 polymer ?
#
loop_
_entity_poly.entity_id
_entity_poly.type
_entity_poly.pdbx_seq_one_letter_code
_entity_poly.pdbx_strand_id
1 'polypeptide(L)'
;MASYKGKHFAKHTKTAKVNIPMYIAALLFCLTLISIHLTSGLYAKYTSSASGNDSARVITFGDLTLTETGNFYEGNKLMIIPGVDLTKKAVVNFTGSEAATYVFVEVEPSAIWQTTDNQTFSVKFNSKTAMQWSVAADWNLLLSQDGTYVYYRALAPNTVLNNADIIAENGKITVSNQITKSEIKGMTNISIKLRATVVQSGGFENPTAAWNSIAAKEE
;
A
#
# COMPACT_ATOMS: atom_id res chain seq x y z
N MET A 1 79.81 9.26 59.53
CA MET A 1 78.74 8.28 59.27
C MET A 1 77.43 9.03 59.17
N ALA A 2 76.91 9.26 57.96
CA ALA A 2 75.65 9.95 57.74
C ALA A 2 74.60 8.95 57.24
N SER A 3 73.49 8.80 58.01
CA SER A 3 72.38 7.91 57.72
C SER A 3 71.41 8.57 56.75
N TYR A 4 71.19 7.93 55.63
CA TYR A 4 70.28 8.40 54.57
C TYR A 4 68.88 7.79 54.83
N LYS A 5 67.91 8.65 55.21
CA LYS A 5 66.50 8.25 55.35
C LYS A 5 65.78 8.32 54.02
N GLY A 6 65.40 7.17 53.43
CA GLY A 6 64.61 7.11 52.23
C GLY A 6 63.17 7.55 52.50
N LYS A 7 62.66 8.48 51.65
CA LYS A 7 61.23 8.90 51.63
C LYS A 7 60.41 7.89 50.86
N HIS A 8 59.45 7.21 51.48
CA HIS A 8 58.43 6.44 50.83
C HIS A 8 57.37 7.36 50.20
N PHE A 9 57.28 7.32 48.91
CA PHE A 9 56.17 7.94 48.18
C PHE A 9 54.97 6.97 48.20
N ALA A 10 53.92 7.32 48.93
CA ALA A 10 52.66 6.60 48.85
C ALA A 10 51.95 6.93 47.52
N LYS A 11 51.77 5.92 46.67
CA LYS A 11 51.03 6.02 45.41
C LYS A 11 49.55 6.03 45.75
N HIS A 12 48.88 7.21 45.71
CA HIS A 12 47.44 7.34 45.78
C HIS A 12 46.82 6.82 44.50
N THR A 13 46.37 5.57 44.49
CA THR A 13 45.46 5.08 43.41
C THR A 13 44.07 5.63 43.68
N LYS A 14 43.69 6.64 42.89
CA LYS A 14 42.30 7.12 42.82
C LYS A 14 41.47 6.02 42.17
N THR A 15 40.73 5.23 42.94
CA THR A 15 39.68 4.36 42.45
C THR A 15 38.57 5.27 41.84
N ALA A 16 38.44 5.26 40.53
CA ALA A 16 37.35 5.96 39.86
C ALA A 16 36.03 5.34 40.34
N LYS A 17 35.19 6.13 41.01
CA LYS A 17 33.83 5.70 41.37
C LYS A 17 33.05 5.45 40.08
N VAL A 18 32.79 4.18 39.79
CA VAL A 18 31.98 3.75 38.66
C VAL A 18 30.56 4.20 38.91
N ASN A 19 30.03 5.09 38.04
CA ASN A 19 28.67 5.58 38.13
C ASN A 19 27.71 4.53 37.51
N ILE A 20 27.38 3.50 38.32
CA ILE A 20 26.52 2.37 37.93
C ILE A 20 25.22 2.84 37.27
N PRO A 21 24.46 3.86 37.76
CA PRO A 21 23.26 4.32 37.12
C PRO A 21 23.49 4.88 35.69
N MET A 22 24.64 5.51 35.44
CA MET A 22 24.99 6.03 34.11
C MET A 22 25.24 4.88 33.11
N TYR A 23 25.87 3.77 33.53
CA TYR A 23 26.07 2.62 32.66
C TYR A 23 24.75 1.88 32.36
N ILE A 24 23.84 1.79 33.35
CA ILE A 24 22.50 1.22 33.13
C ILE A 24 21.70 2.06 32.12
N ALA A 25 21.73 3.40 32.26
CA ALA A 25 21.07 4.28 31.34
C ALA A 25 21.62 4.17 29.89
N ALA A 26 22.96 4.09 29.76
CA ALA A 26 23.59 3.89 28.46
C ALA A 26 23.24 2.53 27.83
N LEU A 27 23.20 1.47 28.64
CA LEU A 27 22.81 0.14 28.16
C LEU A 27 21.35 0.10 27.70
N LEU A 28 20.42 0.71 28.43
CA LEU A 28 19.01 0.81 28.04
C LEU A 28 18.86 1.63 26.75
N PHE A 29 19.60 2.71 26.61
CA PHE A 29 19.59 3.51 25.38
C PHE A 29 20.12 2.73 24.17
N CYS A 30 21.18 1.96 24.31
CA CYS A 30 21.67 1.08 23.25
C CYS A 30 20.66 -0.02 22.89
N LEU A 31 19.99 -0.62 23.87
CA LEU A 31 18.96 -1.64 23.63
C LEU A 31 17.75 -1.05 22.88
N THR A 32 17.33 0.19 23.18
CA THR A 32 16.24 0.85 22.45
C THR A 32 16.63 1.15 21.01
N LEU A 33 17.85 1.63 20.74
CA LEU A 33 18.36 1.86 19.39
C LEU A 33 18.41 0.56 18.56
N ILE A 34 18.88 -0.54 19.17
CA ILE A 34 18.91 -1.85 18.51
C ILE A 34 17.48 -2.34 18.20
N SER A 35 16.53 -2.16 19.12
CA SER A 35 15.13 -2.53 18.89
C SER A 35 14.50 -1.75 17.74
N ILE A 36 14.75 -0.44 17.64
CA ILE A 36 14.28 0.41 16.54
C ILE A 36 14.88 -0.04 15.21
N HIS A 37 16.17 -0.36 15.18
CA HIS A 37 16.83 -0.86 13.97
C HIS A 37 16.30 -2.22 13.52
N LEU A 38 16.04 -3.13 14.45
CA LEU A 38 15.49 -4.46 14.12
C LEU A 38 14.06 -4.38 13.62
N THR A 39 13.22 -3.53 14.22
CA THR A 39 11.83 -3.36 13.78
C THR A 39 11.73 -2.65 12.44
N SER A 40 12.49 -1.57 12.19
CA SER A 40 12.48 -0.86 10.91
C SER A 40 12.99 -1.73 9.75
N GLY A 41 14.00 -2.57 9.99
CA GLY A 41 14.54 -3.50 8.98
C GLY A 41 13.58 -4.64 8.63
N LEU A 42 12.78 -5.13 9.59
CA LEU A 42 11.78 -6.17 9.36
C LEU A 42 10.64 -5.68 8.47
N TYR A 43 10.15 -4.46 8.68
CA TYR A 43 9.05 -3.90 7.90
C TYR A 43 9.42 -3.62 6.44
N ALA A 44 10.62 -3.08 6.17
CA ALA A 44 11.10 -2.84 4.81
C ALA A 44 11.28 -4.13 3.99
N LYS A 45 11.40 -5.27 4.66
CA LYS A 45 11.68 -6.57 4.08
C LYS A 45 10.44 -7.29 3.53
N TYR A 46 9.24 -6.90 3.98
CA TYR A 46 8.00 -7.64 3.72
C TYR A 46 6.95 -6.88 2.89
N THR A 47 7.29 -5.69 2.39
CA THR A 47 6.37 -4.86 1.61
C THR A 47 6.96 -4.58 0.23
N SER A 48 6.24 -4.91 -0.84
CA SER A 48 6.56 -4.50 -2.21
C SER A 48 5.37 -3.76 -2.79
N SER A 49 5.58 -2.57 -3.30
CA SER A 49 4.55 -1.78 -3.99
C SER A 49 4.89 -1.65 -5.47
N ALA A 50 3.90 -1.83 -6.34
CA ALA A 50 4.07 -1.63 -7.77
C ALA A 50 3.92 -0.15 -8.14
N SER A 51 4.94 0.62 -7.81
CA SER A 51 5.21 1.95 -8.37
C SER A 51 6.73 2.08 -8.49
N GLY A 52 7.31 1.46 -9.55
CA GLY A 52 8.71 1.64 -9.99
C GLY A 52 9.80 1.32 -8.97
N ASN A 53 10.57 0.27 -9.26
CA ASN A 53 11.91 -0.07 -8.77
C ASN A 53 12.21 0.10 -7.28
N ASP A 54 12.10 -1.03 -6.53
CA ASP A 54 13.10 -1.37 -5.52
C ASP A 54 13.08 -2.86 -5.19
N SER A 55 14.23 -3.51 -5.27
CA SER A 55 14.42 -4.91 -4.95
C SER A 55 15.11 -5.05 -3.60
N ALA A 56 14.38 -5.46 -2.55
CA ALA A 56 14.98 -5.93 -1.31
C ALA A 56 14.62 -7.40 -1.08
N ARG A 57 15.62 -8.27 -1.14
CA ARG A 57 15.51 -9.70 -0.95
C ARG A 57 15.69 -10.10 0.51
N VAL A 58 14.70 -10.81 1.08
CA VAL A 58 14.89 -12.01 1.93
C VAL A 58 13.53 -12.68 2.15
N ILE A 59 13.36 -13.91 1.78
CA ILE A 59 12.21 -14.70 1.40
C ILE A 59 11.80 -14.31 -0.02
N THR A 60 11.60 -15.27 -0.89
CA THR A 60 11.21 -15.03 -2.27
C THR A 60 9.82 -14.43 -2.30
N PHE A 61 9.78 -13.10 -2.25
CA PHE A 61 8.57 -12.32 -2.42
C PHE A 61 8.43 -12.08 -3.91
N GLY A 62 7.36 -12.56 -4.50
CA GLY A 62 7.15 -12.45 -5.93
C GLY A 62 6.95 -11.02 -6.39
N ASP A 63 7.09 -10.82 -7.68
CA ASP A 63 6.86 -9.52 -8.31
C ASP A 63 5.36 -9.23 -8.40
N LEU A 64 4.97 -8.02 -7.97
CA LEU A 64 3.63 -7.48 -8.14
C LEU A 64 3.66 -6.50 -9.31
N THR A 65 2.74 -6.65 -10.25
CA THR A 65 2.54 -5.70 -11.34
C THR A 65 1.08 -5.30 -11.46
N LEU A 66 0.85 -4.00 -11.71
CA LEU A 66 -0.44 -3.46 -12.11
C LEU A 66 -0.31 -2.96 -13.54
N THR A 67 -1.10 -3.51 -14.44
CA THR A 67 -1.11 -3.10 -15.86
C THR A 67 -2.46 -2.50 -16.21
N GLU A 68 -2.45 -1.30 -16.74
CA GLU A 68 -3.64 -0.62 -17.22
C GLU A 68 -3.63 -0.49 -18.74
N THR A 69 -4.74 -0.87 -19.38
CA THR A 69 -4.94 -0.74 -20.82
C THR A 69 -6.38 -0.32 -21.12
N GLY A 70 -6.65 0.09 -22.36
CA GLY A 70 -7.99 0.47 -22.78
C GLY A 70 -8.05 1.90 -23.33
N ASN A 71 -9.25 2.43 -23.47
CA ASN A 71 -9.49 3.77 -23.98
C ASN A 71 -9.92 4.80 -22.92
N PHE A 72 -9.99 4.35 -21.65
CA PHE A 72 -10.29 5.19 -20.49
C PHE A 72 -9.06 5.27 -19.58
N TYR A 73 -8.15 6.23 -19.83
CA TYR A 73 -7.04 6.51 -18.93
C TYR A 73 -6.57 7.97 -18.99
N GLU A 74 -5.91 8.39 -17.93
CA GLU A 74 -5.40 9.76 -17.75
C GLU A 74 -4.43 10.15 -18.87
N GLY A 75 -4.60 11.36 -19.41
CA GLY A 75 -3.72 11.92 -20.45
C GLY A 75 -4.28 11.86 -21.88
N ASN A 76 -5.27 11.05 -22.18
CA ASN A 76 -5.98 11.09 -23.45
C ASN A 76 -7.25 11.94 -23.35
N LYS A 77 -7.60 12.64 -24.42
CA LYS A 77 -8.92 13.27 -24.53
C LYS A 77 -9.96 12.16 -24.56
N LEU A 78 -10.56 11.87 -23.41
CA LEU A 78 -11.59 10.87 -23.28
C LEU A 78 -12.76 11.23 -24.20
N MET A 79 -13.02 10.39 -25.21
CA MET A 79 -14.14 10.56 -26.12
C MET A 79 -15.30 9.70 -25.63
N ILE A 80 -16.25 10.31 -24.93
CA ILE A 80 -17.47 9.63 -24.48
C ILE A 80 -18.51 9.74 -25.59
N ILE A 81 -19.02 8.59 -26.04
CA ILE A 81 -20.07 8.49 -27.05
C ILE A 81 -21.27 7.78 -26.40
N PRO A 82 -22.49 8.39 -26.42
CA PRO A 82 -23.67 7.73 -25.87
C PRO A 82 -23.89 6.34 -26.46
N GLY A 83 -24.08 5.37 -25.59
CA GLY A 83 -24.31 3.96 -25.95
C GLY A 83 -23.08 3.19 -26.41
N VAL A 84 -21.89 3.78 -26.36
CA VAL A 84 -20.63 3.09 -26.68
C VAL A 84 -19.83 2.92 -25.40
N ASP A 85 -19.64 1.67 -24.99
CA ASP A 85 -18.89 1.35 -23.76
C ASP A 85 -17.42 1.74 -23.90
N LEU A 86 -16.85 2.14 -22.77
CA LEU A 86 -15.42 2.42 -22.61
C LEU A 86 -14.75 1.22 -21.92
N THR A 87 -13.44 1.14 -22.03
CA THR A 87 -12.66 0.09 -21.41
C THR A 87 -11.51 0.70 -20.60
N LYS A 88 -11.44 0.35 -19.33
CA LYS A 88 -10.29 0.51 -18.44
C LYS A 88 -9.93 -0.85 -17.88
N LYS A 89 -9.15 -1.61 -18.63
CA LYS A 89 -8.67 -2.90 -18.18
C LYS A 89 -7.51 -2.68 -17.23
N ALA A 90 -7.72 -2.99 -15.96
CA ALA A 90 -6.73 -2.89 -14.91
C ALA A 90 -6.53 -4.29 -14.33
N VAL A 91 -5.33 -4.82 -14.47
CA VAL A 91 -5.00 -6.22 -14.16
C VAL A 91 -3.85 -6.27 -13.17
N VAL A 92 -4.06 -7.01 -12.09
CA VAL A 92 -3.03 -7.33 -11.11
C VAL A 92 -2.45 -8.70 -11.41
N ASN A 93 -1.13 -8.78 -11.47
CA ASN A 93 -0.39 -10.03 -11.47
C ASN A 93 0.55 -10.06 -10.28
N PHE A 94 0.65 -11.20 -9.64
CA PHE A 94 1.57 -11.47 -8.55
C PHE A 94 2.16 -12.87 -8.72
N THR A 95 3.46 -12.99 -8.78
CA THR A 95 4.15 -14.27 -9.07
C THR A 95 4.17 -15.22 -7.88
N GLY A 96 3.59 -14.82 -6.74
CA GLY A 96 3.47 -15.62 -5.54
C GLY A 96 4.56 -15.33 -4.52
N SER A 97 4.42 -15.93 -3.34
CA SER A 97 5.36 -15.84 -2.23
C SER A 97 5.36 -17.17 -1.48
N GLU A 98 6.50 -17.55 -0.89
CA GLU A 98 6.57 -18.70 0.02
C GLU A 98 5.73 -18.53 1.29
N ALA A 99 5.37 -17.30 1.64
CA ALA A 99 4.48 -16.98 2.74
C ALA A 99 3.09 -16.57 2.25
N ALA A 100 2.07 -16.74 3.10
CA ALA A 100 0.74 -16.19 2.85
C ALA A 100 0.80 -14.66 2.75
N THR A 101 0.01 -14.08 1.85
CA THR A 101 0.06 -12.65 1.53
C THR A 101 -1.33 -12.05 1.43
N TYR A 102 -1.40 -10.74 1.67
CA TYR A 102 -2.52 -9.90 1.25
C TYR A 102 -2.09 -9.05 0.06
N VAL A 103 -2.88 -9.09 -1.01
CA VAL A 103 -2.78 -8.17 -2.14
C VAL A 103 -3.87 -7.13 -1.97
N PHE A 104 -3.47 -5.86 -1.87
CA PHE A 104 -4.37 -4.72 -1.74
C PHE A 104 -4.44 -3.95 -3.06
N VAL A 105 -5.61 -3.41 -3.34
CA VAL A 105 -5.82 -2.47 -4.45
C VAL A 105 -6.55 -1.26 -3.91
N GLU A 106 -5.94 -0.10 -4.06
CA GLU A 106 -6.57 1.18 -3.83
C GLU A 106 -7.25 1.64 -5.11
N VAL A 107 -8.46 2.09 -4.97
CA VAL A 107 -9.27 2.66 -6.05
C VAL A 107 -9.69 4.06 -5.63
N GLU A 108 -9.24 5.06 -6.39
CA GLU A 108 -9.58 6.47 -6.19
C GLU A 108 -10.37 6.98 -7.40
N PRO A 109 -11.69 6.78 -7.43
CA PRO A 109 -12.54 7.40 -8.43
C PRO A 109 -12.64 8.90 -8.16
N SER A 110 -12.63 9.73 -9.21
CA SER A 110 -12.88 11.17 -9.04
C SER A 110 -14.27 11.43 -8.44
N ALA A 111 -14.45 12.58 -7.81
CA ALA A 111 -15.65 12.93 -7.03
C ALA A 111 -16.98 12.89 -7.82
N ILE A 112 -16.95 12.84 -9.15
CA ILE A 112 -18.15 12.67 -9.97
C ILE A 112 -18.76 11.26 -9.88
N TRP A 113 -17.95 10.26 -9.52
CA TRP A 113 -18.40 8.89 -9.32
C TRP A 113 -19.09 8.75 -7.96
N GLN A 114 -20.25 8.14 -7.95
CA GLN A 114 -21.06 7.87 -6.77
C GLN A 114 -21.25 6.37 -6.61
N THR A 115 -21.24 5.89 -5.39
CA THR A 115 -21.56 4.50 -5.05
C THR A 115 -22.46 4.44 -3.82
N THR A 116 -23.25 3.39 -3.72
CA THR A 116 -24.09 3.09 -2.55
C THR A 116 -23.71 1.77 -1.88
N ASP A 117 -22.98 0.93 -2.61
CA ASP A 117 -22.61 -0.43 -2.19
C ASP A 117 -21.09 -0.62 -2.11
N ASN A 118 -20.31 0.43 -2.42
CA ASN A 118 -18.86 0.39 -2.53
C ASN A 118 -18.32 -0.69 -3.50
N GLN A 119 -19.17 -1.16 -4.43
CA GLN A 119 -18.84 -2.14 -5.46
C GLN A 119 -19.15 -1.60 -6.84
N THR A 120 -20.25 -0.88 -6.97
CA THR A 120 -20.74 -0.31 -8.23
C THR A 120 -20.65 1.20 -8.18
N PHE A 121 -19.94 1.77 -9.11
CA PHE A 121 -19.72 3.21 -9.24
C PHE A 121 -20.47 3.76 -10.44
N SER A 122 -21.19 4.85 -10.26
CA SER A 122 -21.99 5.47 -11.30
C SER A 122 -21.80 7.00 -11.34
N VAL A 123 -21.83 7.55 -12.54
CA VAL A 123 -22.00 8.98 -12.78
C VAL A 123 -23.47 9.23 -13.10
N LYS A 124 -24.11 10.09 -12.34
CA LYS A 124 -25.53 10.44 -12.55
C LYS A 124 -25.68 11.85 -13.12
N PHE A 125 -26.58 12.00 -14.07
CA PHE A 125 -26.98 13.27 -14.64
C PHE A 125 -28.51 13.34 -14.71
N ASN A 126 -29.11 14.37 -14.12
CA ASN A 126 -30.57 14.53 -14.04
C ASN A 126 -31.29 13.22 -13.61
N SER A 127 -30.81 12.58 -12.56
CA SER A 127 -31.28 11.29 -12.02
C SER A 127 -31.13 10.08 -12.94
N LYS A 128 -30.49 10.22 -14.12
CA LYS A 128 -30.15 9.12 -15.01
C LYS A 128 -28.72 8.66 -14.76
N THR A 129 -28.48 7.37 -14.79
CA THR A 129 -27.12 6.81 -14.82
C THR A 129 -26.51 7.07 -16.19
N ALA A 130 -25.49 7.89 -16.22
CA ALA A 130 -24.79 8.24 -17.45
C ALA A 130 -23.67 7.24 -17.77
N MET A 131 -22.90 6.87 -16.73
CA MET A 131 -21.82 5.89 -16.82
C MET A 131 -21.83 5.01 -15.60
N GLN A 132 -21.36 3.78 -15.74
CA GLN A 132 -21.28 2.82 -14.64
C GLN A 132 -20.15 1.82 -14.86
N TRP A 133 -19.49 1.44 -13.78
CA TRP A 133 -18.57 0.31 -13.73
C TRP A 133 -18.65 -0.36 -12.36
N SER A 134 -18.11 -1.58 -12.23
CA SER A 134 -18.09 -2.31 -10.97
C SER A 134 -16.71 -2.88 -10.71
N VAL A 135 -16.38 -3.06 -9.44
CA VAL A 135 -15.23 -3.83 -9.01
C VAL A 135 -15.50 -5.31 -9.25
N ALA A 136 -14.50 -6.07 -9.65
CA ALA A 136 -14.65 -7.50 -9.85
C ALA A 136 -14.94 -8.21 -8.53
N ALA A 137 -15.88 -9.19 -8.57
CA ALA A 137 -16.44 -9.82 -7.38
C ALA A 137 -15.43 -10.57 -6.48
N ASP A 138 -14.27 -10.91 -7.02
CA ASP A 138 -13.21 -11.59 -6.27
C ASP A 138 -12.44 -10.67 -5.32
N TRP A 139 -12.65 -9.37 -5.37
CA TRP A 139 -12.03 -8.40 -4.47
C TRP A 139 -12.96 -8.08 -3.31
N ASN A 140 -12.46 -8.25 -2.09
CA ASN A 140 -13.21 -7.93 -0.88
C ASN A 140 -12.95 -6.48 -0.47
N LEU A 141 -13.99 -5.71 -0.19
CA LEU A 141 -13.83 -4.38 0.36
C LEU A 141 -13.23 -4.46 1.76
N LEU A 142 -12.18 -3.68 1.99
CA LEU A 142 -11.55 -3.52 3.30
C LEU A 142 -11.94 -2.19 3.95
N LEU A 143 -11.83 -1.10 3.19
CA LEU A 143 -11.97 0.26 3.68
C LEU A 143 -12.63 1.13 2.62
N SER A 144 -13.45 2.09 3.08
CA SER A 144 -14.00 3.16 2.26
C SER A 144 -13.90 4.45 3.07
N GLN A 145 -12.97 5.33 2.70
CA GLN A 145 -12.71 6.58 3.42
C GLN A 145 -12.26 7.66 2.45
N ASP A 146 -12.80 8.88 2.60
CA ASP A 146 -12.38 10.10 1.88
C ASP A 146 -12.31 9.96 0.35
N GLY A 147 -13.19 9.13 -0.23
CA GLY A 147 -13.22 8.86 -1.68
C GLY A 147 -12.23 7.81 -2.14
N THR A 148 -11.45 7.24 -1.23
CA THR A 148 -10.57 6.10 -1.49
C THR A 148 -11.23 4.81 -1.02
N TYR A 149 -11.15 3.79 -1.86
CA TYR A 149 -11.69 2.45 -1.59
C TYR A 149 -10.55 1.46 -1.66
N VAL A 150 -10.37 0.69 -0.60
CA VAL A 150 -9.32 -0.33 -0.53
C VAL A 150 -9.97 -1.70 -0.60
N TYR A 151 -9.55 -2.48 -1.57
CA TYR A 151 -9.97 -3.87 -1.73
C TYR A 151 -8.79 -4.79 -1.49
N TYR A 152 -9.06 -6.05 -1.14
CA TYR A 152 -8.00 -7.02 -0.91
C TYR A 152 -8.36 -8.42 -1.37
N ARG A 153 -7.31 -9.22 -1.60
CA ARG A 153 -7.36 -10.68 -1.70
C ARG A 153 -6.35 -11.29 -0.73
N ALA A 154 -6.76 -12.35 -0.04
CA ALA A 154 -5.85 -13.17 0.76
C ALA A 154 -5.36 -14.33 -0.10
N LEU A 155 -4.05 -14.50 -0.18
CA LEU A 155 -3.41 -15.56 -0.95
C LEU A 155 -2.66 -16.50 -0.01
N ALA A 156 -2.87 -17.80 -0.22
CA ALA A 156 -2.10 -18.84 0.46
C ALA A 156 -0.62 -18.83 -0.02
N PRO A 157 0.32 -19.44 0.74
CA PRO A 157 1.68 -19.61 0.30
C PRO A 157 1.77 -20.23 -1.10
N ASN A 158 2.71 -19.76 -1.90
CA ASN A 158 2.97 -20.20 -3.28
C ASN A 158 1.79 -20.00 -4.26
N THR A 159 0.81 -19.18 -3.89
CA THR A 159 -0.32 -18.87 -4.77
C THR A 159 0.05 -17.72 -5.70
N VAL A 160 -0.09 -17.96 -7.00
CA VAL A 160 0.11 -16.98 -8.06
C VAL A 160 -1.22 -16.30 -8.37
N LEU A 161 -1.21 -14.99 -8.54
CA LEU A 161 -2.36 -14.23 -9.02
C LEU A 161 -2.10 -13.82 -10.47
N ASN A 162 -2.82 -14.42 -11.40
CA ASN A 162 -2.66 -14.15 -12.82
C ASN A 162 -3.89 -13.45 -13.38
N ASN A 163 -3.68 -12.35 -14.09
CA ASN A 163 -4.72 -11.61 -14.81
C ASN A 163 -5.96 -11.31 -13.94
N ALA A 164 -5.73 -10.92 -12.69
CA ALA A 164 -6.82 -10.54 -11.80
C ALA A 164 -7.34 -9.16 -12.17
N ASP A 165 -8.49 -9.13 -12.85
CA ASP A 165 -9.15 -7.87 -13.18
C ASP A 165 -9.60 -7.15 -11.90
N ILE A 166 -9.38 -5.84 -11.84
CA ILE A 166 -9.90 -4.98 -10.77
C ILE A 166 -11.30 -4.50 -11.16
N ILE A 167 -11.47 -4.07 -12.40
CA ILE A 167 -12.76 -3.65 -12.93
C ILE A 167 -13.42 -4.84 -13.63
N ALA A 168 -14.65 -5.11 -13.25
CA ALA A 168 -15.43 -6.24 -13.78
C ALA A 168 -15.57 -6.21 -15.31
N GLU A 169 -15.97 -7.34 -15.89
CA GLU A 169 -16.24 -7.48 -17.33
C GLU A 169 -15.06 -7.03 -18.22
N ASN A 170 -13.80 -7.42 -17.85
CA ASN A 170 -12.58 -7.01 -18.56
C ASN A 170 -12.36 -5.49 -18.61
N GLY A 171 -12.72 -4.79 -17.54
CA GLY A 171 -12.52 -3.33 -17.45
C GLY A 171 -13.62 -2.51 -18.12
N LYS A 172 -14.81 -3.05 -18.26
CA LYS A 172 -15.93 -2.38 -18.93
C LYS A 172 -16.47 -1.22 -18.10
N ILE A 173 -16.64 -0.09 -18.77
CA ILE A 173 -17.37 1.08 -18.29
C ILE A 173 -18.55 1.31 -19.23
N THR A 174 -19.73 0.98 -18.75
CA THR A 174 -20.96 1.13 -19.55
C THR A 174 -21.33 2.60 -19.67
N VAL A 175 -21.61 3.05 -20.88
CA VAL A 175 -22.09 4.40 -21.19
C VAL A 175 -23.53 4.34 -21.67
N SER A 176 -24.42 5.02 -20.98
CA SER A 176 -25.85 5.04 -21.32
C SER A 176 -26.10 5.67 -22.68
N ASN A 177 -27.01 5.09 -23.45
CA ASN A 177 -27.49 5.67 -24.67
C ASN A 177 -28.55 6.80 -24.47
N GLN A 178 -28.98 6.97 -23.20
CA GLN A 178 -29.99 7.99 -22.85
C GLN A 178 -29.40 9.36 -22.48
N ILE A 179 -28.07 9.48 -22.53
CA ILE A 179 -27.36 10.74 -22.25
C ILE A 179 -27.17 11.52 -23.57
N THR A 180 -27.28 12.84 -23.46
CA THR A 180 -27.12 13.74 -24.61
C THR A 180 -25.67 14.26 -24.72
N LYS A 181 -25.31 14.76 -25.90
CA LYS A 181 -23.99 15.38 -26.12
C LYS A 181 -23.73 16.58 -25.20
N SER A 182 -24.79 17.33 -24.82
CA SER A 182 -24.67 18.48 -23.91
C SER A 182 -24.41 18.05 -22.49
N GLU A 183 -25.00 16.93 -22.03
CA GLU A 183 -24.75 16.34 -20.71
C GLU A 183 -23.31 15.81 -20.61
N ILE A 184 -22.79 15.16 -21.65
CA ILE A 184 -21.40 14.71 -21.71
C ILE A 184 -20.41 15.88 -21.60
N LYS A 185 -20.69 17.01 -22.25
CA LYS A 185 -19.83 18.20 -22.17
C LYS A 185 -19.73 18.77 -20.76
N GLY A 186 -20.72 18.54 -19.92
CA GLY A 186 -20.71 18.91 -18.49
C GLY A 186 -19.92 17.97 -17.61
N MET A 187 -19.55 16.80 -18.10
CA MET A 187 -18.75 15.81 -17.35
C MET A 187 -17.27 16.17 -17.47
N THR A 188 -16.71 16.78 -16.46
CA THR A 188 -15.29 17.12 -16.37
C THR A 188 -14.62 16.29 -15.29
N ASN A 189 -13.31 16.10 -15.40
CA ASN A 189 -12.50 15.42 -14.39
C ASN A 189 -12.95 13.99 -14.06
N ILE A 190 -13.28 13.21 -15.08
CA ILE A 190 -13.62 11.80 -14.91
C ILE A 190 -12.32 10.99 -14.88
N SER A 191 -11.97 10.45 -13.72
CA SER A 191 -10.80 9.61 -13.57
C SER A 191 -11.06 8.46 -12.61
N ILE A 192 -10.28 7.40 -12.71
CA ILE A 192 -10.20 6.28 -11.80
C ILE A 192 -8.71 5.98 -11.65
N LYS A 193 -8.14 6.30 -10.50
CA LYS A 193 -6.75 5.97 -10.19
C LYS A 193 -6.71 4.64 -9.46
N LEU A 194 -5.69 3.86 -9.73
CA LEU A 194 -5.51 2.54 -9.16
C LEU A 194 -4.08 2.38 -8.66
N ARG A 195 -3.92 1.76 -7.52
CA ARG A 195 -2.62 1.37 -6.95
C ARG A 195 -2.73 -0.02 -6.35
N ALA A 196 -1.74 -0.86 -6.59
CA ALA A 196 -1.66 -2.19 -6.01
C ALA A 196 -0.47 -2.32 -5.07
N THR A 197 -0.68 -2.99 -3.94
CA THR A 197 0.36 -3.24 -2.93
C THR A 197 0.20 -4.66 -2.40
N VAL A 198 1.31 -5.34 -2.12
CA VAL A 198 1.31 -6.68 -1.53
C VAL A 198 2.07 -6.69 -0.22
N VAL A 199 1.54 -7.40 0.77
CA VAL A 199 2.11 -7.53 2.11
C VAL A 199 2.03 -8.97 2.57
N GLN A 200 3.07 -9.46 3.24
CA GLN A 200 3.00 -10.74 3.92
C GLN A 200 1.94 -10.70 5.03
N SER A 201 1.07 -11.71 5.11
CA SER A 201 0.02 -11.76 6.12
C SER A 201 0.54 -12.16 7.52
N GLY A 202 1.68 -12.86 7.57
CA GLY A 202 2.30 -13.26 8.82
C GLY A 202 2.71 -12.06 9.68
N GLY A 203 2.30 -12.09 10.96
CA GLY A 203 2.54 -10.98 11.89
C GLY A 203 1.40 -9.97 12.01
N PHE A 204 0.33 -10.13 11.22
CA PHE A 204 -0.87 -9.31 11.32
C PHE A 204 -2.08 -10.17 11.69
N GLU A 205 -2.92 -9.66 12.58
CA GLU A 205 -4.14 -10.36 13.01
C GLU A 205 -5.18 -10.47 11.88
N ASN A 206 -5.22 -9.47 11.01
CA ASN A 206 -6.21 -9.36 9.94
C ASN A 206 -5.73 -8.42 8.82
N PRO A 207 -6.43 -8.37 7.66
CA PRO A 207 -6.06 -7.50 6.54
C PRO A 207 -6.04 -6.01 6.90
N THR A 208 -6.89 -5.56 7.84
CA THR A 208 -6.93 -4.16 8.28
C THR A 208 -5.65 -3.77 9.01
N ALA A 209 -5.16 -4.63 9.91
CA ALA A 209 -3.89 -4.40 10.62
C ALA A 209 -2.71 -4.34 9.64
N ALA A 210 -2.70 -5.22 8.63
CA ALA A 210 -1.70 -5.22 7.58
C ALA A 210 -1.75 -3.93 6.74
N TRP A 211 -2.94 -3.49 6.34
CA TRP A 211 -3.14 -2.26 5.59
C TRP A 211 -2.66 -1.03 6.38
N ASN A 212 -3.08 -0.88 7.63
CA ASN A 212 -2.69 0.25 8.47
C ASN A 212 -1.18 0.37 8.66
N SER A 213 -0.46 -0.76 8.63
CA SER A 213 1.00 -0.76 8.70
C SER A 213 1.68 -0.18 7.47
N ILE A 214 1.00 -0.18 6.31
CA ILE A 214 1.48 0.41 5.06
C ILE A 214 1.13 1.89 5.02
N ALA A 215 -0.14 2.23 5.25
CA ALA A 215 -0.66 3.58 5.19
C ALA A 215 0.08 4.54 6.12
N ALA A 216 0.46 4.09 7.32
CA ALA A 216 1.24 4.88 8.28
C ALA A 216 2.68 5.23 7.83
N LYS A 217 3.16 4.70 6.71
CA LYS A 217 4.52 4.96 6.19
C LYS A 217 4.56 5.96 5.06
N GLU A 218 3.41 6.33 4.52
CA GLU A 218 3.31 7.25 3.38
C GLU A 218 3.02 8.70 3.82
N GLU A 219 2.81 8.94 5.13
CA GLU A 219 2.77 10.25 5.77
C GLU A 219 4.18 10.65 6.26
#